data_7004819fd112b04f33c3c77fe66a594b
#
_entry.id   7004819fd112b04f33c3c77fe66a594b
#
_cell.length_a   1.000
_cell.length_b   1.000
_cell.length_c   1.000
_cell.angle_alpha   90.00
_cell.angle_beta   90.00
_cell.angle_gamma   90.00
#
_symmetry.space_group_name_H-M   'P 1'
#
loop_
_entity.id
_entity.type
_entity.pdbx_description
1 polymer ?
#
loop_
_entity_poly.entity_id
_entity_poly.type
_entity_poly.pdbx_seq_one_letter_code
_entity_poly.pdbx_strand_id
1 'polypeptide(L)'
;MPYKKKSTVSSIEDIVGTPADEKPIVEEKPEVLEAPVAVPVVHAETRPEPTYEQASVVPTQEVSGILDIQPEGHGFLRPRFIPSPRDIYISQSQIRRFMLRPGDLVAGVGRPPKDTERYFGLLKVEKVNGIPADDSLRRPYFDELTAVYPKKQITLTSGKTPISTRIIDLIAPIGFGQRGMIVSPPKAGKTTILKELAAGISQNFPKAHLMAALIGERPEEVTDIASSVKGDVVASNFDEPPENQTRVAEITLDRAKRLVEMGIDVIILLDSITRLARAYNLAVAPSGRTLSGGFDPAALWPAKKFFGAARNCQEGGSLTIIGTALVDTGSRMDDLIYEEFKGTGNMELHLDRRLADKRVFPSIDIEGSGTRQEELIMDETLLKKVVTMRRMLYMLGDEERTALLIEKLAKTATNEEFLDTLGKG
;
A
#
# COMPACT_ATOMS: atom_id res chain seq x y z
N MET A 1 -10.16 12.77 -58.02
CA MET A 1 -9.23 13.91 -57.96
C MET A 1 -8.23 13.63 -56.85
N PRO A 2 -6.91 13.56 -57.16
CA PRO A 2 -5.90 13.15 -56.18
C PRO A 2 -5.33 14.34 -55.41
N TYR A 3 -5.19 14.18 -54.08
CA TYR A 3 -4.49 15.13 -53.22
C TYR A 3 -2.98 14.98 -53.36
N LYS A 4 -2.31 16.08 -53.70
CA LYS A 4 -0.84 16.20 -53.81
C LYS A 4 -0.19 16.24 -52.42
N LYS A 5 0.82 15.36 -52.22
CA LYS A 5 1.83 15.48 -51.17
C LYS A 5 2.70 16.71 -51.43
N LYS A 6 2.93 17.54 -50.43
CA LYS A 6 4.06 18.47 -50.36
C LYS A 6 4.97 18.00 -49.23
N SER A 7 6.13 17.51 -49.58
CA SER A 7 7.30 17.33 -48.73
C SER A 7 8.10 18.63 -48.74
N THR A 8 8.45 19.17 -47.60
CA THR A 8 9.60 20.07 -47.45
C THR A 8 10.28 19.74 -46.15
N VAL A 9 11.43 19.11 -46.25
CA VAL A 9 12.43 18.94 -45.20
C VAL A 9 13.24 20.21 -45.24
N SER A 10 13.22 21.00 -44.19
CA SER A 10 14.18 22.08 -43.95
C SER A 10 15.32 21.55 -43.07
N SER A 11 16.55 21.85 -43.51
CA SER A 11 17.79 21.40 -42.95
C SER A 11 18.06 22.04 -41.58
N ILE A 12 18.91 21.36 -40.80
CA ILE A 12 19.28 21.70 -39.38
C ILE A 12 20.12 23.01 -39.31
N GLU A 13 20.47 23.66 -40.39
CA GLU A 13 21.36 24.83 -40.44
C GLU A 13 20.69 26.17 -40.12
N ASP A 14 19.38 26.25 -40.01
CA ASP A 14 18.63 27.50 -39.80
C ASP A 14 18.45 27.88 -38.31
N ILE A 15 19.03 27.14 -37.37
CA ILE A 15 18.81 27.35 -35.91
C ILE A 15 20.06 27.87 -35.17
N VAL A 16 21.22 27.96 -35.81
CA VAL A 16 22.44 28.44 -35.16
C VAL A 16 22.81 29.85 -35.62
N GLY A 17 22.53 30.83 -34.77
CA GLY A 17 22.97 32.21 -34.99
C GLY A 17 24.49 32.32 -34.90
N THR A 18 25.08 33.11 -35.82
CA THR A 18 26.48 33.43 -35.92
C THR A 18 26.99 34.18 -34.67
N PRO A 19 28.27 33.93 -34.23
CA PRO A 19 28.85 34.64 -33.09
C PRO A 19 29.30 36.06 -33.51
N ALA A 20 29.04 37.04 -32.67
CA ALA A 20 29.47 38.41 -32.85
C ALA A 20 30.96 38.62 -32.46
N ASP A 21 31.59 39.52 -33.20
CA ASP A 21 32.98 39.86 -33.21
C ASP A 21 33.65 40.13 -31.87
N GLU A 22 34.86 39.59 -31.69
CA GLU A 22 35.82 39.88 -30.64
C GLU A 22 36.42 41.28 -30.85
N LYS A 23 36.42 42.15 -29.79
CA LYS A 23 37.24 43.36 -29.73
C LYS A 23 38.53 43.06 -28.95
N PRO A 24 39.67 43.67 -29.36
CA PRO A 24 40.98 43.37 -28.81
C PRO A 24 41.20 43.98 -27.42
N ILE A 25 41.88 43.19 -26.57
CA ILE A 25 42.33 43.56 -25.23
C ILE A 25 43.50 44.52 -25.34
N VAL A 26 43.39 45.70 -24.71
CA VAL A 26 44.47 46.66 -24.54
C VAL A 26 45.16 46.36 -23.22
N GLU A 27 46.52 46.09 -23.29
CA GLU A 27 47.36 45.94 -22.11
C GLU A 27 47.71 47.35 -21.54
N GLU A 28 47.28 47.58 -20.29
CA GLU A 28 47.81 48.76 -19.51
C GLU A 28 49.02 48.33 -18.64
N LYS A 29 50.09 49.10 -18.72
CA LYS A 29 51.30 48.97 -17.91
C LYS A 29 51.05 49.47 -16.48
N PRO A 30 51.68 48.92 -15.45
CA PRO A 30 51.52 49.36 -14.07
C PRO A 30 52.24 50.68 -13.79
N GLU A 31 51.52 51.63 -13.22
CA GLU A 31 51.99 52.93 -12.72
C GLU A 31 52.61 52.76 -11.32
N VAL A 32 53.75 53.39 -11.11
CA VAL A 32 54.55 53.36 -9.87
C VAL A 32 53.92 54.30 -8.85
N LEU A 33 53.44 53.77 -7.72
CA LEU A 33 52.92 54.57 -6.62
C LEU A 33 53.97 55.00 -5.66
N GLU A 34 54.05 56.34 -5.48
CA GLU A 34 54.86 57.02 -4.47
C GLU A 34 54.35 56.74 -3.04
N ALA A 35 55.27 56.77 -2.07
CA ALA A 35 55.00 56.47 -0.66
C ALA A 35 54.14 57.56 0.03
N PRO A 36 53.18 57.19 0.87
CA PRO A 36 52.39 58.20 1.56
C PRO A 36 53.05 58.74 2.83
N VAL A 37 52.80 60.01 3.01
CA VAL A 37 53.17 60.86 4.16
C VAL A 37 52.37 60.38 5.41
N ALA A 38 53.06 60.36 6.57
CA ALA A 38 52.45 59.96 7.87
C ALA A 38 51.33 60.90 8.34
N VAL A 39 50.18 60.34 8.64
CA VAL A 39 49.04 61.02 9.25
C VAL A 39 48.94 60.59 10.74
N PRO A 40 48.58 61.44 11.68
CA PRO A 40 48.56 61.09 13.12
C PRO A 40 47.50 60.05 13.51
N VAL A 41 47.94 59.16 14.37
CA VAL A 41 47.08 58.09 14.94
C VAL A 41 46.03 58.72 15.84
N VAL A 42 44.77 58.68 15.40
CA VAL A 42 43.60 58.90 16.26
C VAL A 42 43.29 57.58 16.92
N HIS A 43 43.29 57.53 18.25
CA HIS A 43 42.85 56.38 19.02
C HIS A 43 41.40 56.03 18.67
N ALA A 44 41.20 54.93 17.97
CA ALA A 44 39.90 54.37 17.72
C ALA A 44 39.38 53.83 19.06
N GLU A 45 38.24 54.34 19.51
CA GLU A 45 37.45 53.74 20.56
C GLU A 45 37.09 52.29 20.15
N THR A 46 37.46 51.38 21.03
CA THR A 46 37.11 49.96 20.93
C THR A 46 35.57 49.81 20.85
N ARG A 47 35.03 49.59 19.65
CA ARG A 47 33.66 49.09 19.51
C ARG A 47 33.59 47.79 20.30
N PRO A 48 32.58 47.59 21.17
CA PRO A 48 32.36 46.31 21.81
C PRO A 48 32.10 45.26 20.71
N GLU A 49 32.84 44.16 20.75
CA GLU A 49 32.59 42.99 19.92
C GLU A 49 31.10 42.57 20.13
N PRO A 50 30.38 42.25 19.05
CA PRO A 50 29.04 41.73 19.21
C PRO A 50 29.16 40.44 20.02
N THR A 51 28.67 40.48 21.25
CA THR A 51 28.42 39.29 22.06
C THR A 51 27.44 38.47 21.24
N TYR A 52 27.92 37.40 20.62
CA TYR A 52 27.05 36.36 20.09
C TYR A 52 26.28 35.82 21.30
N GLU A 53 25.05 36.27 21.44
CA GLU A 53 24.10 35.63 22.34
C GLU A 53 24.21 34.12 22.09
N GLN A 54 24.55 33.39 23.14
CA GLN A 54 24.60 31.94 23.10
C GLN A 54 23.27 31.47 22.49
N ALA A 55 23.34 30.89 21.28
CA ALA A 55 22.20 30.35 20.60
C ALA A 55 21.49 29.44 21.61
N SER A 56 20.33 29.87 22.07
CA SER A 56 19.51 29.10 22.97
C SER A 56 19.38 27.70 22.38
N VAL A 57 19.91 26.70 23.07
CA VAL A 57 19.85 25.31 22.64
C VAL A 57 18.35 24.97 22.59
N VAL A 58 17.79 25.05 21.39
CA VAL A 58 16.38 24.68 21.17
C VAL A 58 16.26 23.22 21.56
N PRO A 59 15.41 22.86 22.52
CA PRO A 59 15.24 21.47 22.91
C PRO A 59 14.85 20.67 21.66
N THR A 60 15.64 19.66 21.34
CA THR A 60 15.38 18.78 20.19
C THR A 60 15.02 17.39 20.68
N GLN A 61 14.18 16.70 19.94
CA GLN A 61 13.83 15.31 20.24
C GLN A 61 13.84 14.47 18.96
N GLU A 62 14.05 13.16 19.10
CA GLU A 62 13.85 12.22 18.00
C GLU A 62 12.36 12.13 17.64
N VAL A 63 12.07 12.22 16.37
CA VAL A 63 10.71 12.16 15.81
C VAL A 63 10.68 11.22 14.63
N SER A 64 9.54 10.56 14.43
CA SER A 64 9.31 9.72 13.25
C SER A 64 7.84 9.69 12.87
N GLY A 65 7.58 9.47 11.59
CA GLY A 65 6.21 9.31 11.09
C GLY A 65 6.18 9.00 9.60
N ILE A 66 5.02 8.58 9.13
CA ILE A 66 4.75 8.31 7.71
C ILE A 66 4.50 9.63 7.00
N LEU A 67 5.23 9.86 5.92
CA LEU A 67 5.15 11.09 5.15
C LEU A 67 3.84 11.16 4.35
N ASP A 68 3.11 12.23 4.60
CA ASP A 68 1.92 12.64 3.90
C ASP A 68 2.17 14.01 3.26
N ILE A 69 2.30 14.06 1.93
CA ILE A 69 2.60 15.29 1.18
C ILE A 69 1.31 16.02 0.85
N GLN A 70 1.27 17.32 1.12
CA GLN A 70 0.15 18.17 0.81
C GLN A 70 0.26 18.78 -0.61
N PRO A 71 -0.84 19.21 -1.21
CA PRO A 71 -0.85 19.79 -2.58
C PRO A 71 0.13 20.95 -2.76
N GLU A 72 0.40 21.73 -1.69
CA GLU A 72 1.34 22.86 -1.70
C GLU A 72 2.80 22.43 -1.69
N GLY A 73 3.07 21.13 -1.56
CA GLY A 73 4.40 20.53 -1.65
C GLY A 73 5.15 20.38 -0.32
N HIS A 74 4.67 20.96 0.78
CA HIS A 74 5.11 20.60 2.13
C HIS A 74 4.46 19.30 2.57
N GLY A 75 4.83 18.76 3.73
CA GLY A 75 4.23 17.53 4.23
C GLY A 75 4.13 17.47 5.75
N PHE A 76 3.46 16.41 6.20
CA PHE A 76 3.40 16.03 7.60
C PHE A 76 3.89 14.60 7.77
N LEU A 77 4.71 14.38 8.79
CA LEU A 77 5.02 13.04 9.26
C LEU A 77 3.94 12.63 10.25
N ARG A 78 3.19 11.59 9.89
CA ARG A 78 2.05 11.12 10.67
C ARG A 78 2.45 9.89 11.50
N PRO A 79 2.46 10.00 12.84
CA PRO A 79 2.85 8.87 13.70
C PRO A 79 1.90 7.67 13.62
N ARG A 80 0.64 7.90 13.20
CA ARG A 80 -0.41 6.86 13.14
C ARG A 80 -1.18 6.84 11.82
N PHE A 81 -0.53 7.18 10.71
CA PHE A 81 -1.10 7.24 9.35
C PHE A 81 -2.16 8.35 9.14
N ILE A 82 -2.99 8.62 10.13
CA ILE A 82 -4.08 9.61 10.08
C ILE A 82 -3.65 10.95 10.68
N PRO A 83 -4.27 12.08 10.26
CA PRO A 83 -4.03 13.40 10.83
C PRO A 83 -4.21 13.43 12.35
N SER A 84 -3.26 14.04 13.05
CA SER A 84 -3.30 14.14 14.50
C SER A 84 -2.60 15.41 15.00
N PRO A 85 -2.87 15.87 16.25
CA PRO A 85 -2.12 16.96 16.86
C PRO A 85 -0.62 16.66 17.05
N ARG A 86 -0.21 15.41 16.92
CA ARG A 86 1.19 14.95 17.04
C ARG A 86 1.94 14.89 15.73
N ASP A 87 1.33 15.38 14.65
CA ASP A 87 1.97 15.42 13.34
C ASP A 87 3.20 16.32 13.38
N ILE A 88 4.21 15.99 12.59
CA ILE A 88 5.45 16.73 12.49
C ILE A 88 5.52 17.37 11.10
N TYR A 89 5.67 18.70 11.06
CA TYR A 89 5.82 19.43 9.81
C TYR A 89 7.19 19.13 9.17
N ILE A 90 7.18 18.85 7.88
CA ILE A 90 8.38 18.74 7.04
C ILE A 90 8.30 19.71 5.87
N SER A 91 9.38 20.43 5.61
CA SER A 91 9.43 21.41 4.54
C SER A 91 9.57 20.78 3.15
N GLN A 92 9.07 21.50 2.13
CA GLN A 92 9.22 21.09 0.73
C GLN A 92 10.70 20.94 0.32
N SER A 93 11.60 21.78 0.85
CA SER A 93 13.03 21.69 0.58
C SER A 93 13.66 20.38 1.08
N GLN A 94 13.25 19.90 2.26
CA GLN A 94 13.71 18.61 2.79
C GLN A 94 13.14 17.43 1.96
N ILE A 95 11.85 17.50 1.58
CA ILE A 95 11.22 16.49 0.72
C ILE A 95 11.97 16.38 -0.61
N ARG A 96 12.27 17.50 -1.26
CA ARG A 96 13.00 17.52 -2.53
C ARG A 96 14.45 17.06 -2.37
N ARG A 97 15.16 17.52 -1.34
CA ARG A 97 16.57 17.17 -1.09
C ARG A 97 16.78 15.67 -0.97
N PHE A 98 15.92 14.98 -0.24
CA PHE A 98 16.03 13.54 0.02
C PHE A 98 15.14 12.70 -0.90
N MET A 99 14.54 13.31 -1.95
CA MET A 99 13.63 12.64 -2.90
C MET A 99 12.57 11.79 -2.18
N LEU A 100 12.01 12.36 -1.11
CA LEU A 100 11.01 11.67 -0.29
C LEU A 100 9.70 11.49 -1.06
N ARG A 101 9.04 10.39 -0.79
CA ARG A 101 7.79 9.98 -1.47
C ARG A 101 6.67 9.81 -0.45
N PRO A 102 5.39 10.02 -0.81
CA PRO A 102 4.28 9.67 0.07
C PRO A 102 4.42 8.24 0.60
N GLY A 103 4.12 8.03 1.87
CA GLY A 103 4.25 6.73 2.53
C GLY A 103 5.65 6.39 3.06
N ASP A 104 6.68 7.25 2.85
CA ASP A 104 7.99 7.05 3.48
C ASP A 104 7.90 7.16 5.00
N LEU A 105 8.49 6.22 5.73
CA LEU A 105 8.76 6.38 7.15
C LEU A 105 10.01 7.24 7.32
N VAL A 106 9.84 8.48 7.71
CA VAL A 106 10.93 9.44 7.93
C VAL A 106 11.21 9.54 9.41
N ALA A 107 12.46 9.40 9.81
CA ALA A 107 12.93 9.60 11.17
C ALA A 107 14.07 10.63 11.19
N GLY A 108 14.13 11.39 12.27
CA GLY A 108 15.15 12.42 12.44
C GLY A 108 14.95 13.26 13.69
N VAL A 109 15.54 14.45 13.69
CA VAL A 109 15.50 15.38 14.82
C VAL A 109 14.47 16.46 14.57
N GLY A 110 13.54 16.62 15.50
CA GLY A 110 12.51 17.66 15.49
C GLY A 110 12.67 18.66 16.63
N ARG A 111 12.09 19.84 16.45
CA ARG A 111 11.97 20.87 17.47
C ARG A 111 10.51 21.06 17.87
N PRO A 112 10.22 21.46 19.11
CA PRO A 112 8.89 21.82 19.52
C PRO A 112 8.33 23.01 18.71
N PRO A 113 7.01 23.15 18.63
CA PRO A 113 6.37 24.28 17.97
C PRO A 113 6.77 25.59 18.67
N LYS A 114 6.94 26.67 17.89
CA LYS A 114 7.06 28.04 18.38
C LYS A 114 5.66 28.57 18.70
N ASP A 115 5.58 29.73 19.37
CA ASP A 115 4.31 30.34 19.83
C ASP A 115 3.21 30.46 18.74
N THR A 116 3.60 30.60 17.48
CA THR A 116 2.68 30.71 16.33
C THR A 116 2.49 29.40 15.58
N GLU A 117 3.21 28.33 15.93
CA GLU A 117 3.18 27.04 15.24
C GLU A 117 2.33 26.03 16.00
N ARG A 118 1.63 25.17 15.28
CA ARG A 118 0.77 24.12 15.88
C ARG A 118 1.50 22.79 16.01
N TYR A 119 2.44 22.51 15.11
CA TYR A 119 3.08 21.21 14.98
C TYR A 119 4.57 21.27 15.26
N PHE A 120 5.16 20.14 15.66
CA PHE A 120 6.61 19.99 15.69
C PHE A 120 7.18 20.26 14.29
N GLY A 121 8.37 20.83 14.22
CA GLY A 121 9.09 21.04 12.96
C GLY A 121 10.27 20.10 12.81
N LEU A 122 10.38 19.34 11.72
CA LEU A 122 11.53 18.50 11.45
C LEU A 122 12.74 19.39 11.10
N LEU A 123 13.82 19.29 11.87
CA LEU A 123 15.06 20.00 11.64
C LEU A 123 15.98 19.24 10.68
N LYS A 124 16.16 17.95 10.92
CA LYS A 124 17.09 17.09 10.18
C LYS A 124 16.45 15.74 9.88
N VAL A 125 16.51 15.31 8.62
CA VAL A 125 16.20 13.95 8.21
C VAL A 125 17.43 13.08 8.45
N GLU A 126 17.28 11.98 9.16
CA GLU A 126 18.37 11.04 9.45
C GLU A 126 18.19 9.69 8.76
N LYS A 127 16.96 9.17 8.80
CA LYS A 127 16.61 7.87 8.20
C LYS A 127 15.34 7.96 7.38
N VAL A 128 15.30 7.18 6.31
CA VAL A 128 14.11 6.96 5.48
C VAL A 128 13.89 5.46 5.34
N ASN A 129 12.72 4.97 5.75
CA ASN A 129 12.40 3.54 5.78
C ASN A 129 13.44 2.67 6.52
N GLY A 130 14.07 3.22 7.55
CA GLY A 130 15.05 2.52 8.38
C GLY A 130 16.50 2.58 7.90
N ILE A 131 16.76 3.05 6.67
CA ILE A 131 18.13 3.25 6.14
C ILE A 131 18.56 4.72 6.24
N PRO A 132 19.86 5.04 6.22
CA PRO A 132 20.35 6.42 6.19
C PRO A 132 19.72 7.21 5.02
N ALA A 133 19.40 8.48 5.25
CA ALA A 133 18.68 9.30 4.28
C ALA A 133 19.40 9.41 2.92
N ASP A 134 20.72 9.49 2.91
CA ASP A 134 21.50 9.59 1.67
C ASP A 134 21.49 8.27 0.86
N ASP A 135 21.46 7.12 1.53
CA ASP A 135 21.37 5.81 0.87
C ASP A 135 20.00 5.59 0.25
N SER A 136 18.95 6.21 0.81
CA SER A 136 17.57 6.11 0.32
C SER A 136 17.37 6.69 -1.08
N LEU A 137 18.27 7.55 -1.56
CA LEU A 137 18.19 8.18 -2.89
C LEU A 137 18.26 7.19 -4.04
N ARG A 138 18.87 6.01 -3.83
CA ARG A 138 19.10 4.99 -4.88
C ARG A 138 18.00 3.92 -4.97
N ARG A 139 16.96 4.00 -4.17
CA ARG A 139 15.89 3.00 -4.19
C ARG A 139 15.05 3.09 -5.47
N PRO A 140 14.63 1.96 -6.05
CA PRO A 140 13.80 1.92 -7.24
C PRO A 140 12.43 2.57 -6.99
N TYR A 141 11.71 2.90 -8.05
CA TYR A 141 10.30 3.24 -7.96
C TYR A 141 9.44 1.98 -8.09
N PHE A 142 8.38 1.89 -7.29
CA PHE A 142 7.46 0.75 -7.33
C PHE A 142 6.92 0.46 -8.73
N ASP A 143 6.61 1.51 -9.49
CA ASP A 143 6.05 1.37 -10.83
C ASP A 143 7.09 0.94 -11.88
N GLU A 144 8.39 0.98 -11.56
CA GLU A 144 9.51 0.49 -12.40
C GLU A 144 9.84 -0.98 -12.12
N LEU A 145 9.33 -1.55 -11.01
CA LEU A 145 9.57 -2.96 -10.67
C LEU A 145 8.85 -3.90 -11.64
N THR A 146 9.55 -4.96 -12.05
CA THR A 146 9.03 -5.95 -13.01
C THR A 146 8.02 -6.88 -12.33
N ALA A 147 6.75 -6.78 -12.74
CA ALA A 147 5.69 -7.63 -12.20
C ALA A 147 5.79 -9.06 -12.74
N VAL A 148 5.76 -10.04 -11.85
CA VAL A 148 5.76 -11.48 -12.19
C VAL A 148 4.61 -12.20 -11.50
N TYR A 149 4.24 -13.39 -11.97
CA TYR A 149 3.21 -14.20 -11.34
C TYR A 149 3.65 -14.66 -9.93
N PRO A 150 2.71 -14.81 -8.99
CA PRO A 150 2.96 -15.44 -7.70
C PRO A 150 3.52 -16.86 -7.91
N LYS A 151 4.63 -17.18 -7.22
CA LYS A 151 5.29 -18.50 -7.29
C LYS A 151 5.45 -19.17 -5.94
N LYS A 152 5.31 -18.42 -4.86
CA LYS A 152 5.47 -18.92 -3.49
C LYS A 152 4.15 -18.76 -2.76
N GLN A 153 3.64 -19.85 -2.18
CA GLN A 153 2.44 -19.85 -1.38
C GLN A 153 2.63 -19.12 -0.06
N ILE A 154 1.64 -18.36 0.34
CA ILE A 154 1.45 -17.88 1.71
C ILE A 154 0.64 -18.96 2.44
N THR A 155 1.35 -19.93 3.03
CA THR A 155 0.72 -21.00 3.81
C THR A 155 0.08 -20.41 5.06
N LEU A 156 -1.22 -20.62 5.23
CA LEU A 156 -2.00 -20.09 6.35
C LEU A 156 -2.11 -21.09 7.50
N THR A 157 -2.03 -22.39 7.17
CA THR A 157 -2.12 -23.48 8.13
C THR A 157 -0.98 -23.41 9.14
N SER A 158 -1.31 -23.30 10.42
CA SER A 158 -0.34 -23.28 11.52
C SER A 158 -0.50 -24.45 12.50
N GLY A 159 -1.41 -25.40 12.19
CA GLY A 159 -1.71 -26.57 13.02
C GLY A 159 -3.02 -27.22 12.63
N LYS A 160 -3.59 -28.02 13.53
CA LYS A 160 -4.86 -28.71 13.32
C LYS A 160 -6.04 -27.74 13.15
N THR A 161 -5.99 -26.62 13.82
CA THR A 161 -6.99 -25.54 13.80
C THR A 161 -6.31 -24.18 13.56
N PRO A 162 -7.02 -23.19 12.96
CA PRO A 162 -8.42 -23.24 12.48
C PRO A 162 -8.58 -24.05 11.17
N ILE A 163 -9.73 -24.67 10.98
CA ILE A 163 -10.02 -25.47 9.77
C ILE A 163 -10.17 -24.60 8.53
N SER A 164 -10.60 -23.35 8.69
CA SER A 164 -10.71 -22.36 7.60
C SER A 164 -9.39 -22.15 6.85
N THR A 165 -8.29 -21.94 7.56
CA THR A 165 -6.97 -21.74 6.95
C THR A 165 -6.51 -23.00 6.20
N ARG A 166 -6.83 -24.18 6.71
CA ARG A 166 -6.58 -25.46 6.05
C ARG A 166 -7.35 -25.59 4.74
N ILE A 167 -8.64 -25.22 4.74
CA ILE A 167 -9.47 -25.24 3.54
C ILE A 167 -8.94 -24.23 2.53
N ILE A 168 -8.61 -23.00 2.94
CA ILE A 168 -8.13 -21.96 2.03
C ILE A 168 -6.83 -22.40 1.36
N ASP A 169 -5.88 -22.97 2.09
CA ASP A 169 -4.63 -23.48 1.52
C ASP A 169 -4.83 -24.56 0.44
N LEU A 170 -5.94 -25.32 0.51
CA LEU A 170 -6.28 -26.40 -0.45
C LEU A 170 -7.16 -25.91 -1.62
N ILE A 171 -8.13 -25.02 -1.35
CA ILE A 171 -9.16 -24.65 -2.33
C ILE A 171 -8.84 -23.34 -3.05
N ALA A 172 -8.31 -22.38 -2.35
CA ALA A 172 -8.00 -21.04 -2.87
C ALA A 172 -6.64 -20.56 -2.34
N PRO A 173 -5.53 -21.22 -2.73
CA PRO A 173 -4.20 -20.90 -2.23
C PRO A 173 -3.81 -19.46 -2.57
N ILE A 174 -3.19 -18.78 -1.61
CA ILE A 174 -2.73 -17.40 -1.75
C ILE A 174 -1.24 -17.41 -2.02
N GLY A 175 -0.78 -16.70 -3.04
CA GLY A 175 0.64 -16.50 -3.31
C GLY A 175 1.11 -15.10 -2.97
N PHE A 176 2.42 -14.93 -2.74
CA PHE A 176 3.01 -13.60 -2.61
C PHE A 176 2.83 -12.78 -3.89
N GLY A 177 2.19 -11.61 -3.78
CA GLY A 177 1.79 -10.79 -4.92
C GLY A 177 0.36 -11.06 -5.44
N GLN A 178 -0.44 -11.86 -4.71
CA GLN A 178 -1.81 -12.19 -5.09
C GLN A 178 -2.75 -11.00 -5.00
N ARG A 179 -3.70 -10.91 -5.93
CA ARG A 179 -4.89 -10.05 -5.85
C ARG A 179 -6.08 -10.94 -5.49
N GLY A 180 -6.28 -11.15 -4.18
CA GLY A 180 -7.33 -12.04 -3.68
C GLY A 180 -8.58 -11.26 -3.28
N MET A 181 -9.73 -11.85 -3.52
CA MET A 181 -11.02 -11.31 -3.13
C MET A 181 -11.78 -12.32 -2.27
N ILE A 182 -12.22 -11.88 -1.09
CA ILE A 182 -13.15 -12.65 -0.24
C ILE A 182 -14.55 -12.12 -0.50
N VAL A 183 -15.33 -12.89 -1.22
CA VAL A 183 -16.70 -12.56 -1.60
C VAL A 183 -17.63 -13.03 -0.50
N SER A 184 -18.28 -12.09 0.19
CA SER A 184 -19.04 -12.40 1.39
C SER A 184 -20.42 -11.76 1.38
N PRO A 185 -21.50 -12.55 1.45
CA PRO A 185 -22.78 -12.03 1.85
C PRO A 185 -22.76 -11.62 3.34
N PRO A 186 -23.69 -10.75 3.77
CA PRO A 186 -23.79 -10.37 5.17
C PRO A 186 -23.96 -11.58 6.11
N LYS A 187 -23.26 -11.56 7.25
CA LYS A 187 -23.32 -12.59 8.33
C LYS A 187 -22.77 -13.98 7.94
N ALA A 188 -21.93 -14.07 6.93
CA ALA A 188 -21.27 -15.32 6.51
C ALA A 188 -19.90 -15.58 7.19
N GLY A 189 -19.49 -14.80 8.17
CA GLY A 189 -18.25 -15.04 8.92
C GLY A 189 -17.01 -14.33 8.36
N LYS A 190 -17.18 -13.28 7.55
CA LYS A 190 -16.09 -12.46 6.94
C LYS A 190 -14.99 -12.08 7.94
N THR A 191 -15.37 -11.47 9.06
CA THR A 191 -14.44 -10.96 10.07
C THR A 191 -13.61 -12.07 10.71
N THR A 192 -14.22 -13.24 10.96
CA THR A 192 -13.51 -14.41 11.49
C THR A 192 -12.43 -14.88 10.51
N ILE A 193 -12.78 -15.01 9.22
CA ILE A 193 -11.80 -15.41 8.17
C ILE A 193 -10.63 -14.42 8.11
N LEU A 194 -10.90 -13.11 8.14
CA LEU A 194 -9.81 -12.10 8.12
C LEU A 194 -8.88 -12.22 9.33
N LYS A 195 -9.42 -12.47 10.52
CA LYS A 195 -8.62 -12.66 11.75
C LYS A 195 -7.77 -13.92 11.67
N GLU A 196 -8.33 -15.02 11.16
CA GLU A 196 -7.63 -16.29 10.99
C GLU A 196 -6.53 -16.20 9.92
N LEU A 197 -6.77 -15.45 8.81
CA LEU A 197 -5.76 -15.12 7.82
C LEU A 197 -4.62 -14.31 8.45
N ALA A 198 -4.94 -13.25 9.19
CA ALA A 198 -3.94 -12.43 9.87
C ALA A 198 -3.09 -13.23 10.85
N ALA A 199 -3.69 -14.13 11.61
CA ALA A 199 -3.01 -14.99 12.57
C ALA A 199 -2.07 -15.98 11.85
N GLY A 200 -2.54 -16.67 10.80
CA GLY A 200 -1.75 -17.62 10.01
C GLY A 200 -0.54 -16.94 9.34
N ILE A 201 -0.76 -15.76 8.72
CA ILE A 201 0.30 -14.96 8.10
C ILE A 201 1.34 -14.56 9.14
N SER A 202 0.90 -13.98 10.26
CA SER A 202 1.83 -13.51 11.32
C SER A 202 2.65 -14.63 11.95
N GLN A 203 2.08 -15.84 12.02
CA GLN A 203 2.76 -17.01 12.59
C GLN A 203 3.78 -17.59 11.62
N ASN A 204 3.38 -17.78 10.36
CA ASN A 204 4.20 -18.50 9.39
C ASN A 204 5.21 -17.59 8.67
N PHE A 205 4.90 -16.29 8.56
CA PHE A 205 5.71 -15.29 7.85
C PHE A 205 6.00 -14.05 8.70
N PRO A 206 6.72 -14.19 9.83
CA PRO A 206 6.99 -13.08 10.75
C PRO A 206 7.85 -11.96 10.14
N LYS A 207 8.49 -12.18 8.98
CA LYS A 207 9.25 -11.19 8.24
C LYS A 207 8.41 -10.40 7.24
N ALA A 208 7.25 -10.92 6.86
CA ALA A 208 6.32 -10.19 5.99
C ALA A 208 5.64 -9.07 6.77
N HIS A 209 5.49 -7.92 6.14
CA HIS A 209 4.83 -6.78 6.76
C HIS A 209 3.31 -6.86 6.54
N LEU A 210 2.58 -7.14 7.59
CA LEU A 210 1.12 -7.23 7.56
C LEU A 210 0.49 -5.87 7.83
N MET A 211 -0.46 -5.47 7.00
CA MET A 211 -1.26 -4.25 7.15
C MET A 211 -2.75 -4.61 7.08
N ALA A 212 -3.56 -3.99 7.92
CA ALA A 212 -5.02 -4.05 7.80
C ALA A 212 -5.55 -2.65 7.47
N ALA A 213 -6.22 -2.52 6.33
CA ALA A 213 -6.91 -1.31 5.89
C ALA A 213 -8.42 -1.49 6.09
N LEU A 214 -8.97 -0.86 7.12
CA LEU A 214 -10.36 -0.99 7.53
C LEU A 214 -11.12 0.27 7.13
N ILE A 215 -11.92 0.16 6.07
CA ILE A 215 -12.57 1.30 5.44
C ILE A 215 -14.08 1.28 5.67
N GLY A 216 -14.58 2.25 6.44
CA GLY A 216 -16.00 2.39 6.72
C GLY A 216 -16.58 1.26 7.57
N GLU A 217 -15.77 0.55 8.34
CA GLU A 217 -16.24 -0.49 9.26
C GLU A 217 -16.69 0.11 10.61
N ARG A 218 -17.36 -0.68 11.43
CA ARG A 218 -17.83 -0.24 12.73
C ARG A 218 -16.69 -0.16 13.74
N PRO A 219 -16.69 0.81 14.68
CA PRO A 219 -15.62 0.96 15.67
C PRO A 219 -15.33 -0.31 16.47
N GLU A 220 -16.36 -1.08 16.83
CA GLU A 220 -16.20 -2.36 17.53
C GLU A 220 -15.52 -3.43 16.68
N GLU A 221 -15.83 -3.49 15.36
CA GLU A 221 -15.18 -4.43 14.42
C GLU A 221 -13.73 -4.04 14.18
N VAL A 222 -13.43 -2.72 14.08
CA VAL A 222 -12.08 -2.19 13.98
C VAL A 222 -11.25 -2.58 15.20
N THR A 223 -11.79 -2.42 16.41
CA THR A 223 -11.11 -2.80 17.66
C THR A 223 -10.83 -4.30 17.73
N ASP A 224 -11.81 -5.13 17.33
CA ASP A 224 -11.68 -6.60 17.33
C ASP A 224 -10.59 -7.08 16.35
N ILE A 225 -10.57 -6.55 15.13
CA ILE A 225 -9.52 -6.88 14.14
C ILE A 225 -8.16 -6.34 14.61
N ALA A 226 -8.09 -5.09 15.10
CA ALA A 226 -6.85 -4.48 15.56
C ALA A 226 -6.18 -5.26 16.70
N SER A 227 -6.98 -5.88 17.58
CA SER A 227 -6.46 -6.71 18.65
C SER A 227 -5.87 -8.05 18.17
N SER A 228 -6.26 -8.50 16.97
CA SER A 228 -5.89 -9.80 16.39
C SER A 228 -4.73 -9.68 15.38
N VAL A 229 -4.53 -8.51 14.78
CA VAL A 229 -3.53 -8.28 13.72
C VAL A 229 -2.21 -7.86 14.36
N LYS A 230 -1.15 -8.60 14.11
CA LYS A 230 0.23 -8.22 14.46
C LYS A 230 0.87 -7.47 13.29
N GLY A 231 0.53 -6.19 13.15
CA GLY A 231 0.97 -5.34 12.04
C GLY A 231 0.35 -3.95 12.13
N ASP A 232 0.45 -3.17 11.06
CA ASP A 232 -0.13 -1.85 10.99
C ASP A 232 -1.65 -1.94 10.76
N VAL A 233 -2.43 -1.33 11.62
CA VAL A 233 -3.88 -1.20 11.42
C VAL A 233 -4.21 0.26 11.14
N VAL A 234 -4.73 0.49 9.94
CA VAL A 234 -5.13 1.82 9.47
C VAL A 234 -6.63 1.78 9.21
N ALA A 235 -7.38 2.58 9.94
CA ALA A 235 -8.83 2.52 9.90
C ALA A 235 -9.46 3.91 9.74
N SER A 236 -10.60 3.93 9.06
CA SER A 236 -11.56 5.03 9.08
C SER A 236 -12.95 4.44 9.23
N ASN A 237 -13.66 4.91 10.25
CA ASN A 237 -14.97 4.37 10.62
C ASN A 237 -16.07 4.82 9.65
N PHE A 238 -17.22 4.15 9.70
CA PHE A 238 -18.36 4.44 8.81
C PHE A 238 -18.99 5.83 9.02
N ASP A 239 -18.80 6.42 10.18
CA ASP A 239 -19.29 7.75 10.58
C ASP A 239 -18.32 8.89 10.26
N GLU A 240 -17.13 8.56 9.72
CA GLU A 240 -16.17 9.55 9.24
C GLU A 240 -16.47 10.00 7.80
N PRO A 241 -16.06 11.23 7.42
CA PRO A 241 -16.21 11.74 6.06
C PRO A 241 -15.57 10.82 5.02
N PRO A 242 -16.16 10.71 3.80
CA PRO A 242 -15.62 9.88 2.72
C PRO A 242 -14.17 10.20 2.34
N GLU A 243 -13.76 11.45 2.46
CA GLU A 243 -12.40 11.91 2.20
C GLU A 243 -11.39 11.28 3.17
N ASN A 244 -11.76 11.09 4.44
CA ASN A 244 -10.93 10.39 5.40
C ASN A 244 -10.79 8.91 5.04
N GLN A 245 -11.88 8.28 4.61
CA GLN A 245 -11.90 6.88 4.20
C GLN A 245 -11.00 6.64 2.98
N THR A 246 -11.07 7.51 1.97
CA THR A 246 -10.19 7.41 0.79
C THR A 246 -8.74 7.72 1.15
N ARG A 247 -8.49 8.69 2.03
CA ARG A 247 -7.14 9.05 2.47
C ARG A 247 -6.44 7.92 3.21
N VAL A 248 -7.16 7.20 4.06
CA VAL A 248 -6.64 6.00 4.75
C VAL A 248 -6.18 4.94 3.74
N ALA A 249 -6.96 4.69 2.70
CA ALA A 249 -6.56 3.76 1.65
C ALA A 249 -5.30 4.24 0.91
N GLU A 250 -5.25 5.52 0.52
CA GLU A 250 -4.12 6.09 -0.22
C GLU A 250 -2.81 5.99 0.57
N ILE A 251 -2.79 6.43 1.84
CA ILE A 251 -1.58 6.40 2.66
C ILE A 251 -1.14 4.97 2.97
N THR A 252 -2.09 4.03 3.12
CA THR A 252 -1.80 2.60 3.32
C THR A 252 -1.11 2.02 2.08
N LEU A 253 -1.64 2.29 0.89
CA LEU A 253 -1.05 1.84 -0.37
C LEU A 253 0.33 2.46 -0.59
N ASP A 254 0.47 3.76 -0.34
CA ASP A 254 1.74 4.45 -0.49
C ASP A 254 2.79 3.87 0.46
N ARG A 255 2.43 3.61 1.72
CA ARG A 255 3.33 2.94 2.68
C ARG A 255 3.73 1.55 2.19
N ALA A 256 2.78 0.75 1.73
CA ALA A 256 3.04 -0.58 1.21
C ALA A 256 4.02 -0.56 0.02
N LYS A 257 3.84 0.37 -0.92
CA LYS A 257 4.77 0.56 -2.05
C LYS A 257 6.18 0.89 -1.58
N ARG A 258 6.34 1.76 -0.57
CA ARG A 258 7.68 2.10 -0.01
C ARG A 258 8.38 0.90 0.60
N LEU A 259 7.63 0.01 1.24
CA LEU A 259 8.17 -1.22 1.81
C LEU A 259 8.59 -2.22 0.72
N VAL A 260 7.78 -2.38 -0.33
CA VAL A 260 8.13 -3.25 -1.47
C VAL A 260 9.38 -2.74 -2.21
N GLU A 261 9.55 -1.42 -2.38
CA GLU A 261 10.77 -0.81 -2.93
C GLU A 261 12.03 -1.14 -2.12
N MET A 262 11.85 -1.52 -0.84
CA MET A 262 12.93 -1.99 0.06
C MET A 262 13.12 -3.51 0.03
N GLY A 263 12.43 -4.23 -0.88
CA GLY A 263 12.49 -5.68 -0.99
C GLY A 263 11.69 -6.45 0.07
N ILE A 264 10.75 -5.78 0.75
CA ILE A 264 9.92 -6.38 1.80
C ILE A 264 8.65 -6.95 1.18
N ASP A 265 8.26 -8.16 1.61
CA ASP A 265 6.95 -8.73 1.30
C ASP A 265 5.88 -8.06 2.15
N VAL A 266 4.89 -7.43 1.51
CA VAL A 266 3.79 -6.72 2.17
C VAL A 266 2.47 -7.42 1.87
N ILE A 267 1.65 -7.59 2.89
CA ILE A 267 0.31 -8.17 2.76
C ILE A 267 -0.70 -7.18 3.34
N ILE A 268 -1.65 -6.73 2.52
CA ILE A 268 -2.75 -5.86 2.95
C ILE A 268 -4.04 -6.68 3.02
N LEU A 269 -4.67 -6.70 4.19
CA LEU A 269 -6.04 -7.13 4.38
C LEU A 269 -6.94 -5.90 4.29
N LEU A 270 -7.74 -5.79 3.22
CA LEU A 270 -8.62 -4.65 2.97
C LEU A 270 -10.07 -5.03 3.30
N ASP A 271 -10.64 -4.38 4.26
CA ASP A 271 -12.06 -4.53 4.63
C ASP A 271 -12.77 -3.17 4.58
N SER A 272 -13.50 -2.84 3.50
CA SER A 272 -13.80 -3.63 2.32
C SER A 272 -13.58 -2.86 1.01
N ILE A 273 -13.36 -3.59 -0.10
CA ILE A 273 -13.34 -3.01 -1.46
C ILE A 273 -14.66 -2.26 -1.74
N THR A 274 -15.79 -2.85 -1.37
CA THR A 274 -17.11 -2.28 -1.62
C THR A 274 -17.27 -0.93 -0.94
N ARG A 275 -16.87 -0.82 0.32
CA ARG A 275 -16.94 0.46 1.05
C ARG A 275 -15.93 1.48 0.55
N LEU A 276 -14.72 1.04 0.18
CA LEU A 276 -13.73 1.90 -0.46
C LEU A 276 -14.25 2.50 -1.76
N ALA A 277 -14.85 1.68 -2.64
CA ALA A 277 -15.42 2.16 -3.88
C ALA A 277 -16.59 3.14 -3.64
N ARG A 278 -17.43 2.87 -2.64
CA ARG A 278 -18.51 3.78 -2.22
C ARG A 278 -17.96 5.12 -1.68
N ALA A 279 -16.89 5.09 -0.89
CA ALA A 279 -16.24 6.30 -0.39
C ALA A 279 -15.68 7.15 -1.53
N TYR A 280 -15.02 6.53 -2.52
CA TYR A 280 -14.58 7.25 -3.72
C TYR A 280 -15.74 7.82 -4.52
N ASN A 281 -16.89 7.10 -4.59
CA ASN A 281 -18.07 7.61 -5.29
C ASN A 281 -18.65 8.89 -4.67
N LEU A 282 -18.39 9.13 -3.39
CA LEU A 282 -18.80 10.36 -2.69
C LEU A 282 -17.70 11.44 -2.70
N ALA A 283 -16.41 11.03 -2.66
CA ALA A 283 -15.29 11.95 -2.54
C ALA A 283 -14.78 12.51 -3.88
N VAL A 284 -14.93 11.75 -4.99
CA VAL A 284 -14.44 12.17 -6.31
C VAL A 284 -15.43 13.12 -6.97
N ALA A 285 -14.93 14.15 -7.67
CA ALA A 285 -15.75 15.06 -8.45
C ALA A 285 -16.55 14.29 -9.53
N PRO A 286 -17.88 14.54 -9.66
CA PRO A 286 -18.73 13.81 -10.59
C PRO A 286 -18.26 13.95 -12.05
N SER A 287 -18.18 12.83 -12.78
CA SER A 287 -17.86 12.82 -14.22
C SER A 287 -19.03 13.23 -15.12
N GLY A 288 -20.23 13.36 -14.56
CA GLY A 288 -21.48 13.58 -15.29
C GLY A 288 -22.05 12.33 -15.96
N ARG A 289 -21.44 11.16 -15.74
CA ARG A 289 -21.92 9.84 -16.20
C ARG A 289 -22.26 8.98 -15.00
N THR A 290 -23.28 8.13 -15.15
CA THR A 290 -23.73 7.25 -14.06
C THR A 290 -23.89 5.83 -14.59
N LEU A 291 -23.28 4.88 -13.88
CA LEU A 291 -23.44 3.45 -14.06
C LEU A 291 -24.62 2.91 -13.24
N SER A 292 -24.86 1.60 -13.30
CA SER A 292 -25.90 0.94 -12.50
C SER A 292 -25.77 1.26 -11.01
N GLY A 293 -26.89 1.45 -10.32
CA GLY A 293 -26.93 1.74 -8.89
C GLY A 293 -26.46 3.13 -8.47
N GLY A 294 -26.29 4.08 -9.41
CA GLY A 294 -25.86 5.45 -9.09
C GLY A 294 -24.36 5.62 -8.93
N PHE A 295 -23.55 4.71 -9.47
CA PHE A 295 -22.09 4.74 -9.37
C PHE A 295 -21.47 5.58 -10.48
N ASP A 296 -20.53 6.48 -10.15
CA ASP A 296 -19.79 7.26 -11.13
C ASP A 296 -18.55 6.49 -11.63
N PRO A 297 -18.34 6.35 -12.97
CA PRO A 297 -17.15 5.67 -13.52
C PRO A 297 -15.82 6.22 -13.02
N ALA A 298 -15.75 7.54 -12.73
CA ALA A 298 -14.52 8.16 -12.23
C ALA A 298 -14.10 7.62 -10.85
N ALA A 299 -15.06 7.24 -10.03
CA ALA A 299 -14.82 6.68 -8.70
C ALA A 299 -14.26 5.25 -8.72
N LEU A 300 -14.47 4.52 -9.81
CA LEU A 300 -13.99 3.16 -9.96
C LEU A 300 -12.46 3.09 -10.11
N TRP A 301 -11.88 4.06 -10.80
CA TRP A 301 -10.46 4.08 -11.11
C TRP A 301 -9.54 4.05 -9.87
N PRO A 302 -9.67 4.94 -8.88
CA PRO A 302 -8.79 4.95 -7.72
C PRO A 302 -8.93 3.67 -6.88
N ALA A 303 -10.14 3.12 -6.74
CA ALA A 303 -10.34 1.85 -6.05
C ALA A 303 -9.70 0.67 -6.80
N LYS A 304 -9.84 0.61 -8.13
CA LYS A 304 -9.12 -0.38 -8.97
C LYS A 304 -7.61 -0.19 -8.93
N LYS A 305 -7.10 1.05 -8.89
CA LYS A 305 -5.68 1.35 -8.74
C LYS A 305 -5.13 0.78 -7.43
N PHE A 306 -5.88 0.91 -6.34
CA PHE A 306 -5.50 0.30 -5.05
C PHE A 306 -5.36 -1.22 -5.18
N PHE A 307 -6.43 -1.92 -5.56
CA PHE A 307 -6.45 -3.38 -5.64
C PHE A 307 -5.51 -3.92 -6.73
N GLY A 308 -5.42 -3.25 -7.86
CA GLY A 308 -4.56 -3.58 -8.99
C GLY A 308 -3.06 -3.36 -8.74
N ALA A 309 -2.68 -2.69 -7.64
CA ALA A 309 -1.29 -2.52 -7.27
C ALA A 309 -0.62 -3.83 -6.82
N ALA A 310 -1.41 -4.82 -6.36
CA ALA A 310 -0.88 -6.11 -5.93
C ALA A 310 -0.10 -6.81 -7.04
N ARG A 311 1.15 -7.15 -6.75
CA ARG A 311 2.08 -7.84 -7.67
C ARG A 311 3.23 -8.47 -6.90
N ASN A 312 3.77 -9.53 -7.46
CA ASN A 312 5.09 -10.05 -7.08
C ASN A 312 6.15 -9.38 -7.96
N CYS A 313 7.29 -8.98 -7.41
CA CYS A 313 8.34 -8.27 -8.13
C CYS A 313 9.57 -9.15 -8.34
N GLN A 314 10.14 -9.10 -9.54
CA GLN A 314 11.32 -9.89 -9.89
C GLN A 314 12.55 -9.44 -9.11
N GLU A 315 12.67 -8.16 -8.83
CA GLU A 315 13.79 -7.52 -8.12
C GLU A 315 13.76 -7.81 -6.61
N GLY A 316 12.69 -8.39 -6.11
CA GLY A 316 12.45 -8.71 -4.71
C GLY A 316 11.33 -7.89 -4.11
N GLY A 317 10.75 -8.42 -3.03
CA GLY A 317 9.55 -7.88 -2.42
C GLY A 317 8.27 -8.22 -3.20
N SER A 318 7.15 -8.17 -2.53
CA SER A 318 5.84 -8.38 -3.13
C SER A 318 4.78 -7.55 -2.42
N LEU A 319 3.72 -7.19 -3.15
CA LEU A 319 2.51 -6.61 -2.59
C LEU A 319 1.35 -7.58 -2.82
N THR A 320 0.87 -8.20 -1.75
CA THR A 320 -0.34 -9.03 -1.75
C THR A 320 -1.49 -8.22 -1.20
N ILE A 321 -2.64 -8.21 -1.87
CA ILE A 321 -3.86 -7.54 -1.38
C ILE A 321 -4.99 -8.56 -1.35
N ILE A 322 -5.54 -8.79 -0.16
CA ILE A 322 -6.73 -9.61 0.07
C ILE A 322 -7.85 -8.66 0.50
N GLY A 323 -8.77 -8.39 -0.41
CA GLY A 323 -9.86 -7.46 -0.15
C GLY A 323 -11.20 -8.17 -0.02
N THR A 324 -12.05 -7.73 0.90
CA THR A 324 -13.40 -8.25 1.02
C THR A 324 -14.34 -7.52 0.06
N ALA A 325 -15.23 -8.25 -0.59
CA ALA A 325 -16.30 -7.72 -1.43
C ALA A 325 -17.65 -8.15 -0.85
N LEU A 326 -18.55 -7.19 -0.66
CA LEU A 326 -19.90 -7.45 -0.17
C LEU A 326 -20.83 -7.80 -1.33
N VAL A 327 -21.55 -8.89 -1.20
CA VAL A 327 -22.56 -9.35 -2.18
C VAL A 327 -23.88 -9.63 -1.47
N ASP A 328 -24.97 -9.80 -2.21
CA ASP A 328 -26.30 -10.10 -1.67
C ASP A 328 -26.80 -9.07 -0.63
N THR A 329 -26.37 -7.82 -0.77
CA THR A 329 -26.77 -6.71 0.10
C THR A 329 -28.11 -6.09 -0.30
N GLY A 330 -28.65 -6.48 -1.46
CA GLY A 330 -29.79 -5.83 -2.11
C GLY A 330 -29.46 -4.50 -2.80
N SER A 331 -28.19 -4.13 -2.85
CA SER A 331 -27.70 -2.90 -3.48
C SER A 331 -27.15 -3.16 -4.88
N ARG A 332 -27.79 -2.62 -5.93
CA ARG A 332 -27.29 -2.69 -7.30
C ARG A 332 -25.89 -2.07 -7.48
N MET A 333 -25.53 -1.14 -6.60
CA MET A 333 -24.18 -0.54 -6.59
C MET A 333 -23.14 -1.57 -6.15
N ASP A 334 -23.44 -2.39 -5.14
CA ASP A 334 -22.50 -3.41 -4.65
C ASP A 334 -22.32 -4.52 -5.67
N ASP A 335 -23.40 -4.92 -6.35
CA ASP A 335 -23.34 -5.90 -7.44
C ASP A 335 -22.43 -5.40 -8.57
N LEU A 336 -22.57 -4.12 -8.97
CA LEU A 336 -21.70 -3.50 -9.97
C LEU A 336 -20.24 -3.48 -9.50
N ILE A 337 -19.97 -3.05 -8.26
CA ILE A 337 -18.62 -3.02 -7.71
C ILE A 337 -18.02 -4.43 -7.74
N TYR A 338 -18.73 -5.43 -7.27
CA TYR A 338 -18.25 -6.81 -7.30
C TYR A 338 -17.88 -7.26 -8.74
N GLU A 339 -18.76 -7.08 -9.71
CA GLU A 339 -18.49 -7.47 -11.10
C GLU A 339 -17.29 -6.72 -11.71
N GLU A 340 -17.12 -5.45 -11.38
CA GLU A 340 -15.99 -4.65 -11.85
C GLU A 340 -14.64 -5.08 -11.25
N PHE A 341 -14.63 -5.61 -10.04
CA PHE A 341 -13.42 -6.08 -9.37
C PHE A 341 -13.11 -7.55 -9.63
N LYS A 342 -14.11 -8.39 -9.92
CA LYS A 342 -13.99 -9.81 -10.26
C LYS A 342 -12.99 -10.02 -11.41
N GLY A 343 -13.04 -9.17 -12.43
CA GLY A 343 -12.09 -9.20 -13.56
C GLY A 343 -10.65 -8.78 -13.20
N THR A 344 -10.46 -8.07 -12.09
CA THR A 344 -9.14 -7.58 -11.63
C THR A 344 -8.44 -8.59 -10.72
N GLY A 345 -9.21 -9.35 -9.94
CA GLY A 345 -8.71 -10.40 -9.05
C GLY A 345 -8.17 -11.61 -9.79
N ASN A 346 -7.29 -12.36 -9.14
CA ASN A 346 -6.77 -13.65 -9.60
C ASN A 346 -6.90 -14.77 -8.55
N MET A 347 -7.64 -14.52 -7.48
CA MET A 347 -8.04 -15.47 -6.44
C MET A 347 -9.37 -15.01 -5.88
N GLU A 348 -10.33 -15.92 -5.73
CA GLU A 348 -11.63 -15.67 -5.11
C GLU A 348 -11.91 -16.71 -4.04
N LEU A 349 -12.30 -16.26 -2.86
CA LEU A 349 -12.81 -17.07 -1.76
C LEU A 349 -14.26 -16.66 -1.51
N HIS A 350 -15.20 -17.53 -1.85
CA HIS A 350 -16.61 -17.28 -1.68
C HIS A 350 -17.11 -17.83 -0.34
N LEU A 351 -17.87 -17.02 0.38
CA LEU A 351 -18.59 -17.44 1.58
C LEU A 351 -20.09 -17.62 1.23
N ASP A 352 -20.71 -18.66 1.77
CA ASP A 352 -22.12 -18.95 1.54
C ASP A 352 -22.94 -18.72 2.82
N ARG A 353 -23.95 -17.85 2.71
CA ARG A 353 -24.87 -17.57 3.81
C ARG A 353 -25.72 -18.76 4.20
N ARG A 354 -26.10 -19.65 3.25
CA ARG A 354 -26.90 -20.83 3.52
C ARG A 354 -26.18 -21.78 4.48
N LEU A 355 -24.84 -21.94 4.30
CA LEU A 355 -24.02 -22.72 5.22
C LEU A 355 -23.97 -22.06 6.61
N ALA A 356 -23.81 -20.75 6.67
CA ALA A 356 -23.78 -20.00 7.93
C ALA A 356 -25.13 -20.07 8.67
N ASP A 357 -26.26 -19.98 7.97
CA ASP A 357 -27.61 -20.10 8.54
C ASP A 357 -27.83 -21.51 9.15
N LYS A 358 -27.22 -22.54 8.55
CA LYS A 358 -27.17 -23.92 9.08
C LYS A 358 -26.09 -24.17 10.13
N ARG A 359 -25.35 -23.15 10.53
CA ARG A 359 -24.25 -23.22 11.50
C ARG A 359 -23.09 -24.11 11.05
N VAL A 360 -22.88 -24.26 9.74
CA VAL A 360 -21.69 -24.89 9.15
C VAL A 360 -20.60 -23.82 9.00
N PHE A 361 -19.54 -23.93 9.80
CA PHE A 361 -18.42 -23.00 9.78
C PHE A 361 -17.08 -23.73 9.66
N PRO A 362 -16.12 -23.20 8.86
CA PRO A 362 -16.24 -21.99 8.03
C PRO A 362 -17.24 -22.18 6.89
N SER A 363 -18.02 -21.14 6.60
CA SER A 363 -19.06 -21.18 5.56
C SER A 363 -18.47 -20.92 4.15
N ILE A 364 -17.42 -21.62 3.79
CA ILE A 364 -16.71 -21.48 2.51
C ILE A 364 -17.46 -22.27 1.43
N ASP A 365 -17.82 -21.60 0.34
CA ASP A 365 -18.26 -22.24 -0.89
C ASP A 365 -17.06 -22.79 -1.65
N ILE A 366 -16.92 -24.12 -1.68
CA ILE A 366 -15.80 -24.81 -2.30
C ILE A 366 -15.82 -24.69 -3.83
N GLU A 367 -17.01 -24.67 -4.43
CA GLU A 367 -17.17 -24.63 -5.88
C GLU A 367 -16.88 -23.23 -6.46
N GLY A 368 -17.41 -22.20 -5.81
CA GLY A 368 -17.18 -20.82 -6.20
C GLY A 368 -15.76 -20.30 -5.91
N SER A 369 -15.00 -21.01 -5.07
CA SER A 369 -13.67 -20.56 -4.64
C SER A 369 -12.54 -21.15 -5.47
N GLY A 370 -11.48 -20.35 -5.70
CA GLY A 370 -10.28 -20.82 -6.41
C GLY A 370 -9.25 -19.76 -6.68
N THR A 371 -8.08 -20.20 -7.13
CA THR A 371 -6.96 -19.35 -7.52
C THR A 371 -6.58 -19.61 -8.97
N ARG A 372 -6.39 -18.55 -9.75
CA ARG A 372 -5.90 -18.67 -11.14
C ARG A 372 -4.43 -19.03 -11.11
N GLN A 373 -4.03 -19.97 -11.99
CA GLN A 373 -2.65 -20.45 -12.11
C GLN A 373 -2.09 -20.99 -10.77
N GLU A 374 -2.91 -21.71 -10.02
CA GLU A 374 -2.52 -22.35 -8.75
C GLU A 374 -1.34 -23.33 -8.93
N GLU A 375 -1.15 -23.85 -10.16
CA GLU A 375 0.01 -24.69 -10.54
C GLU A 375 1.37 -23.99 -10.43
N LEU A 376 1.40 -22.64 -10.39
CA LEU A 376 2.62 -21.88 -10.14
C LEU A 376 2.95 -21.72 -8.66
N ILE A 377 1.94 -21.93 -7.81
CA ILE A 377 2.00 -21.69 -6.37
C ILE A 377 2.15 -23.01 -5.60
N MET A 378 1.45 -24.07 -6.04
CA MET A 378 1.46 -25.37 -5.43
C MET A 378 2.51 -26.30 -6.06
N ASP A 379 3.07 -27.18 -5.24
CA ASP A 379 3.86 -28.29 -5.75
C ASP A 379 3.03 -29.25 -6.61
N GLU A 380 3.60 -29.80 -7.67
CA GLU A 380 2.89 -30.66 -8.63
C GLU A 380 2.23 -31.89 -7.99
N THR A 381 2.90 -32.50 -7.01
CA THR A 381 2.38 -33.66 -6.26
C THR A 381 1.18 -33.29 -5.41
N LEU A 382 1.28 -32.15 -4.71
CA LEU A 382 0.18 -31.60 -3.91
C LEU A 382 -1.01 -31.24 -4.80
N LEU A 383 -0.77 -30.56 -5.92
CA LEU A 383 -1.80 -30.16 -6.87
C LEU A 383 -2.59 -31.36 -7.41
N LYS A 384 -1.93 -32.46 -7.79
CA LYS A 384 -2.59 -33.71 -8.23
C LYS A 384 -3.54 -34.26 -7.18
N LYS A 385 -3.13 -34.29 -5.91
CA LYS A 385 -3.97 -34.73 -4.78
C LYS A 385 -5.16 -33.78 -4.55
N VAL A 386 -4.94 -32.46 -4.61
CA VAL A 386 -5.99 -31.45 -4.47
C VAL A 386 -7.01 -31.56 -5.60
N VAL A 387 -6.59 -31.72 -6.85
CA VAL A 387 -7.48 -31.94 -8.00
C VAL A 387 -8.33 -33.21 -7.80
N THR A 388 -7.73 -34.29 -7.32
CA THR A 388 -8.46 -35.51 -7.00
C THR A 388 -9.50 -35.29 -5.90
N MET A 389 -9.12 -34.61 -4.83
CA MET A 389 -10.02 -34.21 -3.75
C MET A 389 -11.20 -33.39 -4.27
N ARG A 390 -10.95 -32.35 -5.08
CA ARG A 390 -12.00 -31.52 -5.67
C ARG A 390 -12.98 -32.33 -6.50
N ARG A 391 -12.47 -33.25 -7.34
CA ARG A 391 -13.33 -34.14 -8.15
C ARG A 391 -14.25 -35.00 -7.27
N MET A 392 -13.75 -35.54 -6.17
CA MET A 392 -14.57 -36.30 -5.22
C MET A 392 -15.61 -35.42 -4.55
N LEU A 393 -15.25 -34.21 -4.13
CA LEU A 393 -16.17 -33.27 -3.50
C LEU A 393 -17.26 -32.80 -4.46
N TYR A 394 -16.97 -32.61 -5.74
CA TYR A 394 -17.96 -32.19 -6.76
C TYR A 394 -19.00 -33.24 -7.10
N MET A 395 -18.80 -34.49 -6.67
CA MET A 395 -19.85 -35.54 -6.78
C MET A 395 -20.95 -35.41 -5.72
N LEU A 396 -20.74 -34.54 -4.71
CA LEU A 396 -21.67 -34.29 -3.60
C LEU A 396 -22.47 -32.99 -3.85
N GLY A 397 -23.60 -32.84 -3.21
CA GLY A 397 -24.36 -31.59 -3.19
C GLY A 397 -23.61 -30.47 -2.46
N ASP A 398 -23.85 -29.19 -2.83
CA ASP A 398 -23.11 -28.03 -2.36
C ASP A 398 -22.95 -27.98 -0.84
N GLU A 399 -24.02 -28.21 -0.10
CA GLU A 399 -24.04 -28.13 1.36
C GLU A 399 -23.30 -29.30 2.04
N GLU A 400 -23.46 -30.53 1.48
CA GLU A 400 -22.80 -31.72 1.98
C GLU A 400 -21.28 -31.67 1.75
N ARG A 401 -20.87 -31.08 0.65
CA ARG A 401 -19.48 -30.93 0.22
C ARG A 401 -18.64 -30.24 1.30
N THR A 402 -19.04 -29.06 1.74
CA THR A 402 -18.32 -28.29 2.75
C THR A 402 -18.37 -28.95 4.12
N ALA A 403 -19.54 -29.48 4.53
CA ALA A 403 -19.68 -30.15 5.81
C ALA A 403 -18.79 -31.41 5.90
N LEU A 404 -18.74 -32.22 4.83
CA LEU A 404 -17.89 -33.41 4.76
C LEU A 404 -16.41 -33.06 4.80
N LEU A 405 -15.99 -32.02 4.06
CA LEU A 405 -14.59 -31.58 4.06
C LEU A 405 -14.17 -31.13 5.46
N ILE A 406 -14.99 -30.35 6.16
CA ILE A 406 -14.75 -29.95 7.55
C ILE A 406 -14.60 -31.16 8.46
N GLU A 407 -15.51 -32.12 8.37
CA GLU A 407 -15.50 -33.37 9.18
C GLU A 407 -14.20 -34.18 8.95
N LYS A 408 -13.79 -34.33 7.71
CA LYS A 408 -12.58 -35.09 7.36
C LYS A 408 -11.30 -34.39 7.78
N LEU A 409 -11.22 -33.06 7.57
CA LEU A 409 -10.08 -32.25 8.03
C LEU A 409 -9.95 -32.25 9.55
N ALA A 410 -11.06 -32.23 10.30
CA ALA A 410 -11.06 -32.27 11.76
C ALA A 410 -10.44 -33.57 12.33
N LYS A 411 -10.45 -34.68 11.56
CA LYS A 411 -9.89 -35.98 11.94
C LYS A 411 -8.38 -36.08 11.70
N THR A 412 -7.77 -35.14 10.99
CA THR A 412 -6.35 -35.15 10.63
C THR A 412 -5.62 -33.94 11.20
N ALA A 413 -4.32 -34.07 11.45
CA ALA A 413 -3.50 -32.99 12.00
C ALA A 413 -3.03 -32.01 10.93
N THR A 414 -2.71 -32.48 9.71
CA THR A 414 -2.19 -31.66 8.60
C THR A 414 -2.97 -31.88 7.31
N ASN A 415 -2.78 -31.01 6.33
CA ASN A 415 -3.38 -31.13 5.00
C ASN A 415 -2.77 -32.30 4.22
N GLU A 416 -1.49 -32.58 4.39
CA GLU A 416 -0.80 -33.71 3.76
C GLU A 416 -1.40 -35.03 4.27
N GLU A 417 -1.54 -35.18 5.59
CA GLU A 417 -2.17 -36.35 6.20
C GLU A 417 -3.57 -36.58 5.65
N PHE A 418 -4.38 -35.51 5.57
CA PHE A 418 -5.72 -35.58 5.00
C PHE A 418 -5.71 -36.06 3.54
N LEU A 419 -4.88 -35.47 2.70
CA LEU A 419 -4.79 -35.84 1.28
C LEU A 419 -4.28 -37.27 1.08
N ASP A 420 -3.40 -37.76 1.95
CA ASP A 420 -2.89 -39.15 1.92
C ASP A 420 -3.98 -40.19 2.28
N THR A 421 -5.00 -39.79 3.01
CA THR A 421 -6.15 -40.68 3.28
C THR A 421 -7.03 -40.89 2.07
N LEU A 422 -7.08 -39.96 1.12
CA LEU A 422 -7.91 -40.03 -0.08
C LEU A 422 -7.41 -41.05 -1.11
N GLY A 423 -6.13 -41.42 -1.06
CA GLY A 423 -5.53 -42.40 -1.96
C GLY A 423 -5.60 -43.84 -1.45
N LYS A 424 -6.16 -44.08 -0.27
CA LYS A 424 -6.23 -45.40 0.40
C LYS A 424 -7.63 -46.00 0.48
N GLY A 425 -8.64 -45.33 -0.14
CA GLY A 425 -10.03 -45.74 -0.15
C GLY A 425 -10.53 -46.26 -1.49
#